data_9191c2a097456820522b74e6ea17a559
#
_entry.id   9191c2a097456820522b74e6ea17a559
#
_cell.length_a   1.000
_cell.length_b   1.000
_cell.length_c   1.000
_cell.angle_alpha   90.00
_cell.angle_beta   90.00
_cell.angle_gamma   90.00
#
_symmetry.space_group_name_H-M   'P 1'
#
loop_
_entity.id
_entity.type
_entity.pdbx_description
1 polymer ?
#
loop_
_entity_poly.entity_id
_entity_poly.type
_entity_poly.pdbx_seq_one_letter_code
_entity_poly.pdbx_strand_id
1 'polypeptide(L)'
;MNTNLISKENNIAKFTLVFTADEFEDAIVDAYKKNKDKFSIDGFRKGKAPRKIIENNYGEDIFYDEALNGLLNKAYPEAVVELDLEVVANPQLEVGEVKKGEDVTVIATVQLFPEVEVKNYKNLEVTKVASEVTDADVDADLERIQKSQARLETVEGRKTQDGDTVVIDFDGSIDGKHFDGGKAENFELKLGSGQFIPGFEDQLIGKEAGEEVEVRVTFPENYNAKDLAGKDALFETKIHEIKVEVLPEIDDDLASDVSEFETLAELKADVKKNLEKNAKDRDEAQMKNELLDKLCEVNEVEVPAAMVEEEIDRMVNEMNQQLAYQGLSLDQYMQLLGQTINDVREGAREAAKKRVAMRILIRAVVAKEGIEATEAELEEELQKFAEQYGQSIDQVKKVMGEENLRFFAEDVKTRKAIDFMFDNAKLVEKKEEAEESK
;
A
#
# COMPACT_ATOMS: atom_id res chain seq x y z
N MET A 1 -30.80 17.51 -22.91
CA MET A 1 -30.72 17.16 -21.48
C MET A 1 -30.93 18.42 -20.65
N ASN A 2 -31.73 18.35 -19.57
CA ASN A 2 -31.92 19.45 -18.61
C ASN A 2 -31.56 18.92 -17.21
N THR A 3 -30.72 19.67 -16.48
CA THR A 3 -30.29 19.36 -15.12
C THR A 3 -30.88 20.38 -14.15
N ASN A 4 -31.51 19.95 -13.07
CA ASN A 4 -32.04 20.85 -12.04
C ASN A 4 -31.66 20.35 -10.64
N LEU A 5 -31.05 21.21 -9.84
CA LEU A 5 -30.77 20.93 -8.42
C LEU A 5 -32.07 21.04 -7.61
N ILE A 6 -32.42 19.97 -6.90
CA ILE A 6 -33.60 19.93 -6.01
C ILE A 6 -33.23 20.43 -4.63
N SER A 7 -32.15 19.88 -4.06
CA SER A 7 -31.68 20.25 -2.72
C SER A 7 -30.18 19.97 -2.57
N LYS A 8 -29.50 20.76 -1.71
CA LYS A 8 -28.14 20.54 -1.26
C LYS A 8 -28.10 20.79 0.25
N GLU A 9 -28.27 19.73 1.03
CA GLU A 9 -28.34 19.82 2.49
C GLU A 9 -27.67 18.61 3.15
N ASN A 10 -27.03 18.80 4.30
CA ASN A 10 -26.41 17.73 5.09
C ASN A 10 -25.44 16.85 4.29
N ASN A 11 -24.60 17.47 3.46
CA ASN A 11 -23.64 16.78 2.57
C ASN A 11 -24.30 15.80 1.59
N ILE A 12 -25.57 16.02 1.27
CA ILE A 12 -26.33 15.28 0.26
C ILE A 12 -26.89 16.28 -0.76
N ALA A 13 -26.66 16.00 -2.04
CA ALA A 13 -27.34 16.72 -3.12
C ALA A 13 -28.31 15.80 -3.84
N LYS A 14 -29.48 16.36 -4.17
CA LYS A 14 -30.46 15.73 -5.04
C LYS A 14 -30.68 16.61 -6.26
N PHE A 15 -30.62 16.02 -7.44
CA PHE A 15 -30.87 16.71 -8.70
C PHE A 15 -31.59 15.81 -9.69
N THR A 16 -32.28 16.43 -10.65
CA THR A 16 -32.93 15.71 -11.73
C THR A 16 -32.11 15.76 -13.00
N LEU A 17 -32.12 14.66 -13.72
CA LEU A 17 -31.71 14.54 -15.12
C LEU A 17 -32.95 14.28 -15.94
N VAL A 18 -33.29 15.19 -16.85
CA VAL A 18 -34.45 15.06 -17.71
C VAL A 18 -33.97 14.82 -19.14
N PHE A 19 -34.32 13.66 -19.67
CA PHE A 19 -34.07 13.28 -21.07
C PHE A 19 -35.33 13.44 -21.86
N THR A 20 -35.25 14.14 -22.99
CA THR A 20 -36.39 14.29 -23.89
C THR A 20 -36.79 12.98 -24.54
N ALA A 21 -38.05 12.86 -24.97
CA ALA A 21 -38.54 11.66 -25.64
C ALA A 21 -37.68 11.27 -26.86
N ASP A 22 -37.16 12.26 -27.60
CA ASP A 22 -36.29 12.01 -28.75
C ASP A 22 -34.91 11.47 -28.33
N GLU A 23 -34.28 12.07 -27.31
CA GLU A 23 -33.01 11.59 -26.77
C GLU A 23 -33.12 10.14 -26.27
N PHE A 24 -34.24 9.81 -25.59
CA PHE A 24 -34.49 8.46 -25.10
C PHE A 24 -34.74 7.46 -26.24
N GLU A 25 -35.50 7.86 -27.27
CA GLU A 25 -35.71 7.00 -28.43
C GLU A 25 -34.41 6.72 -29.20
N ASP A 26 -33.53 7.73 -29.35
CA ASP A 26 -32.21 7.54 -29.96
C ASP A 26 -31.35 6.57 -29.13
N ALA A 27 -31.40 6.69 -27.82
CA ALA A 27 -30.68 5.75 -26.91
C ALA A 27 -31.22 4.33 -27.01
N ILE A 28 -32.54 4.14 -27.15
CA ILE A 28 -33.14 2.82 -27.38
C ILE A 28 -32.68 2.23 -28.72
N VAL A 29 -32.58 3.06 -29.79
CA VAL A 29 -32.05 2.61 -31.08
C VAL A 29 -30.60 2.16 -30.94
N ASP A 30 -29.80 2.85 -30.18
CA ASP A 30 -28.39 2.47 -29.95
C ASP A 30 -28.28 1.24 -29.07
N ALA A 31 -29.07 1.10 -28.01
CA ALA A 31 -29.20 -0.10 -27.19
C ALA A 31 -29.58 -1.34 -28.03
N TYR A 32 -30.57 -1.17 -28.95
CA TYR A 32 -30.91 -2.22 -29.91
C TYR A 32 -29.71 -2.60 -30.79
N LYS A 33 -29.02 -1.64 -31.41
CA LYS A 33 -27.87 -1.90 -32.30
C LYS A 33 -26.77 -2.71 -31.56
N LYS A 34 -26.50 -2.37 -30.30
CA LYS A 34 -25.51 -2.99 -29.46
C LYS A 34 -25.88 -4.40 -29.02
N ASN A 35 -27.16 -4.65 -28.73
CA ASN A 35 -27.63 -5.88 -28.09
C ASN A 35 -28.41 -6.83 -29.02
N LYS A 36 -28.75 -6.46 -30.25
CA LYS A 36 -29.56 -7.28 -31.19
C LYS A 36 -29.04 -8.70 -31.42
N ASP A 37 -27.71 -8.89 -31.28
CA ASP A 37 -27.05 -10.21 -31.43
C ASP A 37 -27.26 -11.13 -30.22
N LYS A 38 -27.79 -10.62 -29.10
CA LYS A 38 -28.11 -11.41 -27.90
C LYS A 38 -29.47 -12.11 -28.04
N PHE A 39 -30.36 -11.64 -28.92
CA PHE A 39 -31.71 -12.14 -29.07
C PHE A 39 -31.82 -13.19 -30.16
N SER A 40 -32.53 -14.28 -29.86
CA SER A 40 -32.86 -15.32 -30.82
C SER A 40 -34.36 -15.35 -31.04
N ILE A 41 -34.81 -15.16 -32.28
CA ILE A 41 -36.23 -15.09 -32.64
C ILE A 41 -36.47 -16.05 -33.80
N ASP A 42 -37.49 -16.86 -33.68
CA ASP A 42 -37.89 -17.82 -34.73
C ASP A 42 -38.17 -17.09 -36.04
N GLY A 43 -37.61 -17.61 -37.15
CA GLY A 43 -37.72 -17.00 -38.47
C GLY A 43 -36.68 -15.92 -38.80
N PHE A 44 -35.81 -15.54 -37.85
CA PHE A 44 -34.73 -14.58 -38.10
C PHE A 44 -33.37 -15.17 -37.78
N ARG A 45 -32.40 -14.85 -38.63
CA ARG A 45 -31.00 -15.14 -38.27
C ARG A 45 -30.59 -14.25 -37.11
N LYS A 46 -29.83 -14.76 -36.17
CA LYS A 46 -29.31 -14.08 -35.00
C LYS A 46 -28.74 -12.69 -35.35
N GLY A 47 -29.19 -11.66 -34.67
CA GLY A 47 -28.78 -10.26 -34.89
C GLY A 47 -29.41 -9.60 -36.12
N LYS A 48 -30.37 -10.24 -36.80
CA LYS A 48 -31.07 -9.68 -37.99
C LYS A 48 -32.57 -9.40 -37.76
N ALA A 49 -33.08 -9.72 -36.57
CA ALA A 49 -34.46 -9.41 -36.22
C ALA A 49 -34.63 -7.88 -36.06
N PRO A 50 -35.64 -7.27 -36.69
CA PRO A 50 -35.95 -5.85 -36.50
C PRO A 50 -36.34 -5.54 -35.04
N ARG A 51 -36.06 -4.30 -34.58
CA ARG A 51 -36.34 -3.86 -33.21
C ARG A 51 -37.78 -4.19 -32.77
N LYS A 52 -38.78 -3.80 -33.56
CA LYS A 52 -40.20 -4.07 -33.28
C LYS A 52 -40.55 -5.52 -33.07
N ILE A 53 -39.85 -6.43 -33.72
CA ILE A 53 -40.08 -7.88 -33.56
C ILE A 53 -39.50 -8.34 -32.23
N ILE A 54 -38.35 -7.79 -31.81
CA ILE A 54 -37.76 -8.09 -30.50
C ILE A 54 -38.65 -7.55 -29.38
N GLU A 55 -39.07 -6.29 -29.47
CA GLU A 55 -40.00 -5.65 -28.54
C GLU A 55 -41.33 -6.40 -28.40
N ASN A 56 -41.89 -6.90 -29.48
CA ASN A 56 -43.16 -7.68 -29.47
C ASN A 56 -42.98 -9.05 -28.74
N ASN A 57 -41.80 -9.64 -28.79
CA ASN A 57 -41.55 -10.97 -28.18
C ASN A 57 -41.06 -10.89 -26.73
N TYR A 58 -40.32 -9.86 -26.38
CA TYR A 58 -39.65 -9.72 -25.08
C TYR A 58 -40.17 -8.58 -24.21
N GLY A 59 -41.04 -7.72 -24.74
CA GLY A 59 -41.57 -6.51 -24.10
C GLY A 59 -41.05 -5.23 -24.72
N GLU A 60 -41.85 -4.18 -24.70
CA GLU A 60 -41.46 -2.86 -25.24
C GLU A 60 -40.29 -2.24 -24.47
N ASP A 61 -40.11 -2.60 -23.22
CA ASP A 61 -39.13 -2.12 -22.25
C ASP A 61 -37.79 -2.82 -22.33
N ILE A 62 -37.64 -3.86 -23.14
CA ILE A 62 -36.43 -4.73 -23.21
C ILE A 62 -35.12 -3.97 -23.42
N PHE A 63 -35.15 -2.77 -23.98
CA PHE A 63 -33.99 -1.94 -24.25
C PHE A 63 -33.89 -0.72 -23.33
N TYR A 64 -34.86 -0.51 -22.44
CA TYR A 64 -34.92 0.71 -21.62
C TYR A 64 -33.74 0.81 -20.62
N ASP A 65 -33.42 -0.27 -19.93
CA ASP A 65 -32.31 -0.28 -18.97
C ASP A 65 -30.97 0.04 -19.64
N GLU A 66 -30.68 -0.57 -20.79
CA GLU A 66 -29.43 -0.32 -21.52
C GLU A 66 -29.41 1.10 -22.12
N ALA A 67 -30.56 1.61 -22.57
CA ALA A 67 -30.69 2.98 -23.06
C ALA A 67 -30.47 4.01 -21.96
N LEU A 68 -31.10 3.80 -20.80
CA LEU A 68 -30.92 4.65 -19.61
C LEU A 68 -29.48 4.63 -19.13
N ASN A 69 -28.87 3.45 -19.01
CA ASN A 69 -27.46 3.34 -18.63
C ASN A 69 -26.54 4.08 -19.62
N GLY A 70 -26.82 3.99 -20.92
CA GLY A 70 -26.08 4.72 -21.95
C GLY A 70 -26.19 6.24 -21.83
N LEU A 71 -27.37 6.74 -21.51
CA LEU A 71 -27.61 8.17 -21.26
C LEU A 71 -26.97 8.64 -19.97
N LEU A 72 -27.18 7.92 -18.88
CA LEU A 72 -26.67 8.28 -17.56
C LEU A 72 -25.14 8.31 -17.50
N ASN A 73 -24.48 7.37 -18.15
CA ASN A 73 -23.01 7.36 -18.22
C ASN A 73 -22.39 8.60 -18.85
N LYS A 74 -23.14 9.31 -19.69
CA LYS A 74 -22.72 10.59 -20.28
C LYS A 74 -23.21 11.78 -19.47
N ALA A 75 -24.50 11.78 -19.16
CA ALA A 75 -25.21 12.90 -18.56
C ALA A 75 -24.81 13.14 -17.09
N TYR A 76 -24.57 12.10 -16.33
CA TYR A 76 -24.24 12.21 -14.89
C TYR A 76 -22.94 12.98 -14.64
N PRO A 77 -21.79 12.63 -15.28
CA PRO A 77 -20.56 13.40 -15.09
C PRO A 77 -20.70 14.86 -15.53
N GLU A 78 -21.40 15.12 -16.64
CA GLU A 78 -21.65 16.47 -17.11
C GLU A 78 -22.48 17.28 -16.11
N ALA A 79 -23.52 16.67 -15.53
CA ALA A 79 -24.37 17.31 -14.53
C ALA A 79 -23.62 17.61 -13.23
N VAL A 80 -22.75 16.70 -12.77
CA VAL A 80 -21.92 16.91 -11.57
C VAL A 80 -20.98 18.11 -11.76
N VAL A 81 -20.39 18.26 -12.95
CA VAL A 81 -19.53 19.40 -13.29
C VAL A 81 -20.36 20.70 -13.41
N GLU A 82 -21.51 20.65 -14.10
CA GLU A 82 -22.39 21.81 -14.27
C GLU A 82 -22.91 22.38 -12.95
N LEU A 83 -23.23 21.48 -12.00
CA LEU A 83 -23.76 21.85 -10.67
C LEU A 83 -22.66 22.14 -9.64
N ASP A 84 -21.38 22.06 -10.03
CA ASP A 84 -20.21 22.23 -9.15
C ASP A 84 -20.34 21.38 -7.87
N LEU A 85 -20.60 20.08 -8.06
CA LEU A 85 -20.76 19.12 -6.97
C LEU A 85 -19.51 18.26 -6.80
N GLU A 86 -18.99 18.22 -5.61
CA GLU A 86 -17.90 17.32 -5.25
C GLU A 86 -18.43 16.03 -4.64
N VAL A 87 -18.64 15.04 -5.49
CA VAL A 87 -19.28 13.78 -5.16
C VAL A 87 -18.25 12.79 -4.62
N VAL A 88 -18.57 12.14 -3.48
CA VAL A 88 -17.70 11.16 -2.80
C VAL A 88 -18.23 9.73 -2.82
N ALA A 89 -19.35 9.49 -3.48
CA ALA A 89 -19.96 8.16 -3.58
C ALA A 89 -20.69 7.98 -4.91
N ASN A 90 -20.88 6.72 -5.29
CA ASN A 90 -21.75 6.42 -6.42
C ASN A 90 -23.17 6.96 -6.19
N PRO A 91 -23.83 7.53 -7.24
CA PRO A 91 -25.16 8.06 -7.13
C PRO A 91 -26.20 6.96 -6.80
N GLN A 92 -27.17 7.30 -5.99
CA GLN A 92 -28.42 6.54 -5.93
C GLN A 92 -29.36 7.14 -6.97
N LEU A 93 -29.77 6.32 -7.93
CA LEU A 93 -30.58 6.74 -9.05
C LEU A 93 -32.02 6.21 -8.88
N GLU A 94 -32.99 7.11 -8.88
CA GLU A 94 -34.41 6.78 -8.88
C GLU A 94 -34.98 7.16 -10.25
N VAL A 95 -35.36 6.14 -11.03
CA VAL A 95 -35.94 6.35 -12.37
C VAL A 95 -37.45 6.55 -12.19
N GLY A 96 -37.97 7.63 -12.72
CA GLY A 96 -39.39 7.87 -12.77
C GLY A 96 -40.12 6.89 -13.69
N GLU A 97 -41.44 7.06 -13.84
CA GLU A 97 -42.23 6.22 -14.74
C GLU A 97 -41.79 6.47 -16.22
N VAL A 98 -41.32 5.41 -16.88
CA VAL A 98 -40.89 5.50 -18.29
C VAL A 98 -42.04 5.15 -19.20
N LYS A 99 -42.50 6.13 -19.97
CA LYS A 99 -43.54 5.97 -20.98
C LYS A 99 -43.02 6.31 -22.37
N LYS A 100 -43.45 5.55 -23.34
CA LYS A 100 -43.04 5.72 -24.73
C LYS A 100 -43.53 7.08 -25.26
N GLY A 101 -42.59 7.88 -25.78
CA GLY A 101 -42.87 9.18 -26.34
C GLY A 101 -43.06 10.31 -25.31
N GLU A 102 -42.73 10.05 -24.05
CA GLU A 102 -42.68 11.04 -22.98
C GLU A 102 -41.24 11.22 -22.51
N ASP A 103 -40.96 12.37 -21.88
CA ASP A 103 -39.66 12.66 -21.31
C ASP A 103 -39.40 11.75 -20.09
N VAL A 104 -38.14 11.28 -19.94
CA VAL A 104 -37.73 10.44 -18.85
C VAL A 104 -36.99 11.29 -17.83
N THR A 105 -37.47 11.23 -16.56
CA THR A 105 -36.84 11.92 -15.44
C THR A 105 -36.16 10.92 -14.54
N VAL A 106 -34.88 11.17 -14.26
CA VAL A 106 -34.10 10.41 -13.28
C VAL A 106 -33.69 11.35 -12.15
N ILE A 107 -33.94 10.94 -10.91
CA ILE A 107 -33.49 11.66 -9.72
C ILE A 107 -32.18 11.01 -9.26
N ALA A 108 -31.12 11.79 -9.21
CA ALA A 108 -29.85 11.38 -8.65
C ALA A 108 -29.72 11.94 -7.21
N THR A 109 -29.46 11.08 -6.27
CA THR A 109 -29.07 11.43 -4.91
C THR A 109 -27.61 11.09 -4.72
N VAL A 110 -26.80 12.08 -4.40
CA VAL A 110 -25.34 11.96 -4.27
C VAL A 110 -24.85 12.45 -2.93
N GLN A 111 -23.86 11.77 -2.39
CA GLN A 111 -23.15 12.21 -1.19
C GLN A 111 -21.99 13.12 -1.58
N LEU A 112 -21.91 14.28 -0.94
CA LEU A 112 -20.89 15.29 -1.22
C LEU A 112 -19.76 15.22 -0.23
N PHE A 113 -18.60 15.75 -0.61
CA PHE A 113 -17.52 15.99 0.32
C PHE A 113 -18.00 16.95 1.43
N PRO A 114 -17.78 16.63 2.73
CA PRO A 114 -18.26 17.45 3.84
C PRO A 114 -17.56 18.80 3.90
N GLU A 115 -18.33 19.86 3.92
CA GLU A 115 -17.85 21.19 4.27
C GLU A 115 -17.91 21.34 5.79
N VAL A 116 -16.74 21.44 6.44
CA VAL A 116 -16.64 21.59 7.89
C VAL A 116 -15.96 22.88 8.27
N GLU A 117 -16.44 23.52 9.33
CA GLU A 117 -15.77 24.67 9.94
C GLU A 117 -14.74 24.19 10.97
N VAL A 118 -13.46 24.21 10.59
CA VAL A 118 -12.39 23.82 11.50
C VAL A 118 -12.16 24.88 12.58
N LYS A 119 -12.04 24.41 13.84
CA LYS A 119 -11.79 25.23 15.04
C LYS A 119 -10.50 24.79 15.70
N ASN A 120 -9.88 25.71 16.46
CA ASN A 120 -8.72 25.40 17.32
C ASN A 120 -7.57 24.63 16.63
N TYR A 121 -7.30 24.91 15.35
CA TYR A 121 -6.21 24.29 14.61
C TYR A 121 -4.86 25.01 14.76
N LYS A 122 -4.82 26.15 15.46
CA LYS A 122 -3.61 26.87 15.88
C LYS A 122 -3.40 26.70 17.38
N ASN A 123 -2.15 26.75 17.82
CA ASN A 123 -1.73 26.58 19.21
C ASN A 123 -2.12 25.22 19.84
N LEU A 124 -2.28 24.17 19.03
CA LEU A 124 -2.41 22.81 19.54
C LEU A 124 -1.14 22.44 20.32
N GLU A 125 -1.32 21.83 21.50
CA GLU A 125 -0.19 21.40 22.32
C GLU A 125 0.33 20.07 21.82
N VAL A 126 1.59 20.02 21.35
CA VAL A 126 2.26 18.84 20.82
C VAL A 126 3.46 18.53 21.70
N THR A 127 3.65 17.27 22.04
CA THR A 127 4.77 16.83 22.83
C THR A 127 6.07 16.94 22.02
N LYS A 128 7.02 17.73 22.51
CA LYS A 128 8.33 17.84 21.87
C LYS A 128 9.06 16.51 21.98
N VAL A 129 9.42 15.96 20.83
CA VAL A 129 10.29 14.79 20.71
C VAL A 129 11.63 15.29 20.14
N ALA A 130 12.73 14.88 20.74
CA ALA A 130 14.07 15.16 20.25
C ALA A 130 14.93 13.95 20.58
N SER A 131 15.16 13.09 19.61
CA SER A 131 16.01 11.91 19.73
C SER A 131 17.47 12.34 19.62
N GLU A 132 18.29 11.95 20.59
CA GLU A 132 19.73 12.19 20.56
C GLU A 132 20.42 11.00 19.89
N VAL A 133 21.24 11.27 18.89
CA VAL A 133 22.11 10.27 18.26
C VAL A 133 23.40 10.18 19.05
N THR A 134 23.67 9.02 19.61
CA THR A 134 24.86 8.75 20.40
C THR A 134 25.99 8.20 19.54
N ASP A 135 27.21 8.25 20.05
CA ASP A 135 28.35 7.61 19.36
C ASP A 135 28.18 6.07 19.27
N ALA A 136 27.42 5.47 20.20
CA ALA A 136 27.07 4.05 20.12
C ALA A 136 26.15 3.73 18.92
N ASP A 137 25.26 4.63 18.54
CA ASP A 137 24.41 4.46 17.33
C ASP A 137 25.25 4.54 16.05
N VAL A 138 26.25 5.41 16.05
CA VAL A 138 27.21 5.53 14.95
C VAL A 138 28.06 4.27 14.82
N ASP A 139 28.58 3.76 15.95
CA ASP A 139 29.37 2.53 15.95
C ASP A 139 28.51 1.31 15.53
N ALA A 140 27.27 1.22 15.96
CA ALA A 140 26.34 0.17 15.51
C ALA A 140 26.05 0.22 13.99
N ASP A 141 25.94 1.40 13.42
CA ASP A 141 25.74 1.55 11.97
C ASP A 141 27.00 1.16 11.19
N LEU A 142 28.19 1.51 11.71
CA LEU A 142 29.47 1.09 11.14
C LEU A 142 29.66 -0.42 11.23
N GLU A 143 29.27 -1.08 12.34
CA GLU A 143 29.26 -2.55 12.41
C GLU A 143 28.33 -3.18 11.38
N ARG A 144 27.19 -2.55 11.08
CA ARG A 144 26.28 -3.01 10.03
C ARG A 144 26.92 -2.88 8.66
N ILE A 145 27.59 -1.76 8.39
CA ILE A 145 28.38 -1.55 7.14
C ILE A 145 29.49 -2.58 7.06
N GLN A 146 30.26 -2.79 8.12
CA GLN A 146 31.31 -3.80 8.18
C GLN A 146 30.80 -5.20 7.85
N LYS A 147 29.65 -5.61 8.45
CA LYS A 147 29.02 -6.91 8.19
C LYS A 147 28.56 -7.05 6.74
N SER A 148 28.14 -5.96 6.10
CA SER A 148 27.75 -5.98 4.68
C SER A 148 28.94 -6.21 3.73
N GLN A 149 30.16 -5.95 4.19
CA GLN A 149 31.41 -6.14 3.46
C GLN A 149 32.14 -7.42 3.88
N ALA A 150 31.51 -8.27 4.66
CA ALA A 150 32.07 -9.55 5.07
C ALA A 150 32.42 -10.40 3.84
N ARG A 151 33.59 -11.00 3.86
CA ARG A 151 34.06 -11.92 2.81
C ARG A 151 34.14 -13.33 3.36
N LEU A 152 33.79 -14.29 2.52
CA LEU A 152 33.94 -15.71 2.89
C LEU A 152 35.33 -16.18 2.46
N GLU A 153 36.16 -16.56 3.42
CA GLU A 153 37.48 -17.14 3.17
C GLU A 153 37.49 -18.62 3.50
N THR A 154 38.05 -19.44 2.59
CA THR A 154 38.20 -20.87 2.80
C THR A 154 39.30 -21.12 3.85
N VAL A 155 38.98 -21.91 4.88
CA VAL A 155 39.93 -22.29 5.95
C VAL A 155 40.16 -23.80 5.89
N GLU A 156 41.44 -24.15 5.85
CA GLU A 156 41.89 -25.55 5.88
C GLU A 156 42.45 -25.93 7.26
N GLY A 157 42.41 -27.22 7.57
CA GLY A 157 43.10 -27.77 8.74
C GLY A 157 42.43 -27.56 10.08
N ARG A 158 41.15 -27.09 10.11
CA ARG A 158 40.33 -27.04 11.34
C ARG A 158 38.96 -27.67 11.13
N LYS A 159 38.32 -27.95 12.25
CA LYS A 159 36.94 -28.44 12.29
C LYS A 159 35.94 -27.28 12.17
N THR A 160 34.77 -27.59 11.62
CA THR A 160 33.64 -26.68 11.54
C THR A 160 33.21 -26.19 12.92
N GLN A 161 32.79 -24.94 13.00
CA GLN A 161 32.25 -24.28 14.18
C GLN A 161 30.91 -23.65 13.87
N ASP A 162 30.17 -23.31 14.91
CA ASP A 162 28.94 -22.53 14.76
C ASP A 162 29.26 -21.16 14.14
N GLY A 163 28.46 -20.75 13.19
CA GLY A 163 28.68 -19.54 12.39
C GLY A 163 29.52 -19.71 11.13
N ASP A 164 30.18 -20.85 10.93
CA ASP A 164 30.91 -21.14 9.67
C ASP A 164 29.94 -21.38 8.50
N THR A 165 30.34 -21.04 7.31
CA THR A 165 29.66 -21.45 6.09
C THR A 165 30.35 -22.67 5.50
N VAL A 166 29.64 -23.78 5.40
CA VAL A 166 30.15 -25.01 4.81
C VAL A 166 29.60 -25.19 3.39
N VAL A 167 30.45 -25.63 2.47
CA VAL A 167 30.02 -26.09 1.15
C VAL A 167 29.79 -27.57 1.23
N ILE A 168 28.57 -28.03 1.03
CA ILE A 168 28.18 -29.43 1.22
C ILE A 168 27.48 -29.99 0.00
N ASP A 169 27.67 -31.29 -0.21
CA ASP A 169 26.71 -32.10 -0.97
C ASP A 169 25.86 -32.85 0.05
N PHE A 170 24.57 -32.97 -0.20
CA PHE A 170 23.70 -33.79 0.60
C PHE A 170 22.71 -34.58 -0.25
N ASP A 171 22.36 -35.77 0.20
CA ASP A 171 21.36 -36.64 -0.43
C ASP A 171 20.48 -37.27 0.67
N GLY A 172 19.23 -36.84 0.73
CA GLY A 172 18.26 -37.20 1.75
C GLY A 172 17.40 -38.40 1.35
N SER A 173 17.18 -39.30 2.28
CA SER A 173 16.29 -40.45 2.13
C SER A 173 15.40 -40.67 3.35
N ILE A 174 14.18 -41.16 3.11
CA ILE A 174 13.24 -41.64 4.13
C ILE A 174 12.96 -43.10 3.86
N ASP A 175 13.18 -43.97 4.84
CA ASP A 175 13.04 -45.42 4.67
C ASP A 175 13.82 -45.98 3.45
N GLY A 176 14.98 -45.39 3.15
CA GLY A 176 15.85 -45.77 2.04
C GLY A 176 15.36 -45.31 0.65
N LYS A 177 14.38 -44.42 0.59
CA LYS A 177 13.89 -43.82 -0.66
C LYS A 177 14.23 -42.35 -0.69
N HIS A 178 14.89 -41.91 -1.77
CA HIS A 178 15.16 -40.48 -1.98
C HIS A 178 13.84 -39.72 -2.26
N PHE A 179 13.80 -38.46 -1.87
CA PHE A 179 12.65 -37.60 -2.06
C PHE A 179 13.03 -36.31 -2.82
N ASP A 180 12.06 -35.71 -3.50
CA ASP A 180 12.28 -34.50 -4.26
C ASP A 180 12.65 -33.32 -3.35
N GLY A 181 13.72 -32.59 -3.72
CA GLY A 181 14.27 -31.50 -2.91
C GLY A 181 15.20 -31.95 -1.78
N GLY A 182 15.44 -33.28 -1.61
CA GLY A 182 16.37 -33.82 -0.62
C GLY A 182 17.83 -33.87 -1.07
N LYS A 183 18.15 -33.47 -2.31
CA LYS A 183 19.51 -33.56 -2.85
C LYS A 183 19.97 -32.22 -3.41
N ALA A 184 21.21 -31.82 -3.07
CA ALA A 184 21.93 -30.74 -3.73
C ALA A 184 23.45 -30.99 -3.71
N GLU A 185 24.16 -30.38 -4.64
CA GLU A 185 25.61 -30.43 -4.75
C GLU A 185 26.18 -29.01 -4.62
N ASN A 186 27.31 -28.85 -3.94
CA ASN A 186 27.98 -27.59 -3.66
C ASN A 186 27.05 -26.52 -3.03
N PHE A 187 26.22 -26.94 -2.09
CA PHE A 187 25.31 -26.03 -1.40
C PHE A 187 26.06 -25.30 -0.28
N GLU A 188 25.95 -23.97 -0.25
CA GLU A 188 26.51 -23.16 0.84
C GLU A 188 25.50 -23.07 2.00
N LEU A 189 25.91 -23.60 3.15
CA LEU A 189 25.10 -23.62 4.38
C LEU A 189 25.86 -22.93 5.51
N LYS A 190 25.27 -21.87 6.08
CA LYS A 190 25.78 -21.25 7.29
C LYS A 190 25.29 -22.05 8.52
N LEU A 191 26.21 -22.63 9.28
CA LEU A 191 25.88 -23.39 10.48
C LEU A 191 25.34 -22.46 11.58
N GLY A 192 24.26 -22.87 12.22
CA GLY A 192 23.54 -22.05 13.21
C GLY A 192 22.53 -21.06 12.62
N SER A 193 22.34 -21.06 11.28
CA SER A 193 21.37 -20.17 10.60
C SER A 193 19.91 -20.61 10.80
N GLY A 194 19.67 -21.88 11.09
CA GLY A 194 18.33 -22.47 11.12
C GLY A 194 17.68 -22.59 9.73
N GLN A 195 18.45 -22.52 8.66
CA GLN A 195 17.98 -22.68 7.28
C GLN A 195 17.52 -24.11 6.98
N PHE A 196 18.17 -25.09 7.63
CA PHE A 196 17.81 -26.50 7.52
C PHE A 196 16.91 -26.94 8.68
N ILE A 197 16.35 -28.15 8.54
CA ILE A 197 15.51 -28.75 9.60
C ILE A 197 16.30 -28.87 10.90
N PRO A 198 15.63 -28.67 12.07
CA PRO A 198 16.31 -28.68 13.37
C PRO A 198 17.16 -29.93 13.59
N GLY A 199 18.38 -29.72 14.08
CA GLY A 199 19.33 -30.77 14.34
C GLY A 199 20.19 -31.24 13.18
N PHE A 200 19.98 -30.64 11.97
CA PHE A 200 20.83 -30.92 10.80
C PHE A 200 22.19 -30.22 10.93
N GLU A 201 22.15 -28.91 11.15
CA GLU A 201 23.35 -28.07 11.23
C GLU A 201 24.22 -28.43 12.43
N ASP A 202 23.64 -28.77 13.58
CA ASP A 202 24.32 -29.18 14.81
C ASP A 202 25.21 -30.41 14.60
N GLN A 203 24.79 -31.37 13.74
CA GLN A 203 25.55 -32.60 13.50
C GLN A 203 26.73 -32.37 12.55
N LEU A 204 26.76 -31.25 11.85
CA LEU A 204 27.90 -30.87 11.01
C LEU A 204 28.97 -30.09 11.80
N ILE A 205 28.67 -29.61 13.01
CA ILE A 205 29.64 -28.92 13.85
C ILE A 205 30.69 -29.92 14.36
N GLY A 206 31.96 -29.53 14.34
CA GLY A 206 33.09 -30.34 14.78
C GLY A 206 33.62 -31.33 13.74
N LYS A 207 33.17 -31.21 12.48
CA LYS A 207 33.60 -32.06 11.34
C LYS A 207 34.72 -31.40 10.54
N GLU A 208 35.40 -32.19 9.74
CA GLU A 208 36.53 -31.70 8.90
C GLU A 208 36.11 -31.59 7.42
N ALA A 209 36.77 -30.74 6.65
CA ALA A 209 36.59 -30.71 5.22
C ALA A 209 36.99 -32.06 4.58
N GLY A 210 36.18 -32.55 3.65
CA GLY A 210 36.33 -33.89 3.05
C GLY A 210 35.62 -35.01 3.80
N GLU A 211 35.08 -34.77 5.01
CA GLU A 211 34.35 -35.77 5.81
C GLU A 211 32.97 -36.04 5.23
N GLU A 212 32.59 -37.34 5.18
CA GLU A 212 31.24 -37.78 4.88
C GLU A 212 30.51 -38.06 6.18
N VAL A 213 29.36 -37.43 6.37
CA VAL A 213 28.60 -37.45 7.63
C VAL A 213 27.19 -37.94 7.38
N GLU A 214 26.73 -38.92 8.11
CA GLU A 214 25.32 -39.33 8.14
C GLU A 214 24.59 -38.43 9.15
N VAL A 215 23.74 -37.55 8.63
CA VAL A 215 22.90 -36.65 9.44
C VAL A 215 21.51 -37.24 9.57
N ARG A 216 21.07 -37.50 10.80
CA ARG A 216 19.75 -38.07 11.11
C ARG A 216 18.87 -37.02 11.77
N VAL A 217 17.75 -36.72 11.17
CA VAL A 217 16.82 -35.68 11.64
C VAL A 217 15.40 -36.12 11.44
N THR A 218 14.49 -35.54 12.22
CA THR A 218 13.06 -35.75 12.09
C THR A 218 12.42 -34.46 11.55
N PHE A 219 11.66 -34.55 10.48
CA PHE A 219 10.91 -33.41 9.95
C PHE A 219 9.89 -32.91 10.97
N PRO A 220 9.75 -31.59 11.18
CA PRO A 220 8.71 -31.03 12.03
C PRO A 220 7.30 -31.47 11.59
N GLU A 221 6.37 -31.63 12.54
CA GLU A 221 4.98 -32.03 12.25
C GLU A 221 4.24 -31.00 11.38
N ASN A 222 4.63 -29.72 11.43
CA ASN A 222 4.08 -28.63 10.65
C ASN A 222 4.90 -28.30 9.39
N TYR A 223 5.69 -29.26 8.88
CA TYR A 223 6.47 -29.05 7.66
C TYR A 223 5.58 -28.86 6.43
N ASN A 224 5.98 -27.93 5.53
CA ASN A 224 5.18 -27.55 4.36
C ASN A 224 4.83 -28.74 3.44
N ALA A 225 5.77 -29.69 3.27
CA ALA A 225 5.50 -30.92 2.51
C ALA A 225 4.89 -31.97 3.45
N LYS A 226 3.56 -32.14 3.34
CA LYS A 226 2.77 -33.08 4.16
C LYS A 226 3.27 -34.53 4.09
N ASP A 227 3.89 -34.91 2.97
CA ASP A 227 4.44 -36.25 2.76
C ASP A 227 5.73 -36.49 3.53
N LEU A 228 6.39 -35.44 4.03
CA LEU A 228 7.63 -35.48 4.81
C LEU A 228 7.41 -35.20 6.29
N ALA A 229 6.34 -34.50 6.65
CA ALA A 229 6.04 -34.06 8.02
C ALA A 229 6.07 -35.23 9.02
N GLY A 230 6.80 -35.05 10.13
CA GLY A 230 6.93 -36.03 11.22
C GLY A 230 7.75 -37.27 10.90
N LYS A 231 8.38 -37.37 9.71
CA LYS A 231 9.17 -38.54 9.32
C LYS A 231 10.63 -38.37 9.64
N ASP A 232 11.28 -39.50 9.98
CA ASP A 232 12.71 -39.56 10.13
C ASP A 232 13.41 -39.63 8.78
N ALA A 233 14.41 -38.81 8.59
CA ALA A 233 15.19 -38.73 7.38
C ALA A 233 16.68 -38.95 7.69
N LEU A 234 17.36 -39.61 6.76
CA LEU A 234 18.81 -39.78 6.76
C LEU A 234 19.36 -38.98 5.58
N PHE A 235 20.29 -38.11 5.86
CA PHE A 235 21.05 -37.35 4.85
C PHE A 235 22.48 -37.83 4.81
N GLU A 236 22.94 -38.31 3.68
CA GLU A 236 24.35 -38.51 3.40
C GLU A 236 24.94 -37.18 2.98
N THR A 237 25.78 -36.59 3.81
CA THR A 237 26.29 -35.24 3.61
C THR A 237 27.83 -35.29 3.53
N LYS A 238 28.37 -34.64 2.49
CA LYS A 238 29.79 -34.49 2.30
C LYS A 238 30.20 -33.02 2.40
N ILE A 239 31.14 -32.72 3.28
CA ILE A 239 31.66 -31.36 3.44
C ILE A 239 32.84 -31.17 2.48
N HIS A 240 32.73 -30.20 1.55
CA HIS A 240 33.81 -29.90 0.61
C HIS A 240 34.75 -28.86 1.17
N GLU A 241 34.21 -27.75 1.62
CA GLU A 241 34.96 -26.59 2.10
C GLU A 241 34.35 -26.03 3.37
N ILE A 242 35.20 -25.45 4.18
CA ILE A 242 34.80 -24.65 5.35
C ILE A 242 35.17 -23.21 5.05
N LYS A 243 34.21 -22.32 5.04
CA LYS A 243 34.40 -20.90 4.83
C LYS A 243 34.06 -20.14 6.10
N VAL A 244 34.87 -19.15 6.41
CA VAL A 244 34.69 -18.25 7.56
C VAL A 244 34.34 -16.88 7.06
N GLU A 245 33.38 -16.26 7.70
CA GLU A 245 33.07 -14.87 7.47
C GLU A 245 34.17 -13.99 8.10
N VAL A 246 34.98 -13.37 7.26
CA VAL A 246 36.03 -12.43 7.69
C VAL A 246 35.47 -11.02 7.50
N LEU A 247 35.37 -10.33 8.63
CA LEU A 247 34.96 -8.93 8.65
C LEU A 247 36.23 -8.07 8.39
N PRO A 248 36.15 -7.07 7.48
CA PRO A 248 37.22 -6.09 7.34
C PRO A 248 37.42 -5.30 8.63
N GLU A 249 38.59 -4.75 8.88
CA GLU A 249 38.77 -3.83 10.01
C GLU A 249 38.01 -2.53 9.75
N ILE A 250 37.54 -1.88 10.84
CA ILE A 250 36.87 -0.57 10.74
C ILE A 250 37.95 0.50 10.75
N ASP A 251 38.49 0.79 9.57
CA ASP A 251 39.59 1.70 9.36
C ASP A 251 39.36 2.56 8.08
N ASP A 252 40.41 3.25 7.65
CA ASP A 252 40.36 4.11 6.46
C ASP A 252 40.18 3.32 5.16
N ASP A 253 40.66 2.06 5.13
CA ASP A 253 40.50 1.19 3.96
C ASP A 253 39.03 0.81 3.79
N LEU A 254 38.32 0.48 4.88
CA LEU A 254 36.88 0.23 4.86
C LEU A 254 36.12 1.49 4.39
N ALA A 255 36.50 2.68 4.90
CA ALA A 255 35.84 3.92 4.50
C ALA A 255 35.93 4.15 2.97
N SER A 256 37.09 3.91 2.38
CA SER A 256 37.34 4.04 0.96
C SER A 256 36.63 2.97 0.12
N ASP A 257 36.45 1.75 0.67
CA ASP A 257 35.78 0.64 -0.02
C ASP A 257 34.24 0.84 -0.10
N VAL A 258 33.64 1.49 0.91
CA VAL A 258 32.17 1.58 1.06
C VAL A 258 31.59 2.95 0.71
N SER A 259 32.43 3.95 0.52
CA SER A 259 32.00 5.35 0.31
C SER A 259 32.97 6.14 -0.57
N GLU A 260 32.68 7.41 -0.77
CA GLU A 260 33.56 8.37 -1.43
C GLU A 260 34.57 9.03 -0.46
N PHE A 261 34.58 8.64 0.81
CA PHE A 261 35.48 9.20 1.81
C PHE A 261 36.79 8.44 1.88
N GLU A 262 37.89 9.18 2.14
CA GLU A 262 39.24 8.59 2.24
C GLU A 262 39.60 8.17 3.67
N THR A 263 38.83 8.65 4.68
CA THR A 263 39.12 8.39 6.10
C THR A 263 37.92 7.90 6.87
N LEU A 264 38.15 7.05 7.88
CA LEU A 264 37.12 6.60 8.82
C LEU A 264 36.47 7.77 9.56
N ALA A 265 37.21 8.83 9.83
CA ALA A 265 36.69 10.02 10.52
C ALA A 265 35.63 10.73 9.66
N GLU A 266 35.82 10.83 8.35
CA GLU A 266 34.86 11.42 7.42
C GLU A 266 33.63 10.52 7.29
N LEU A 267 33.81 9.21 7.16
CA LEU A 267 32.71 8.25 7.13
C LEU A 267 31.87 8.33 8.41
N LYS A 268 32.50 8.35 9.59
CA LYS A 268 31.81 8.52 10.89
C LYS A 268 31.00 9.82 10.95
N ALA A 269 31.59 10.91 10.47
CA ALA A 269 30.91 12.20 10.45
C ALA A 269 29.68 12.19 9.53
N ASP A 270 29.76 11.54 8.38
CA ASP A 270 28.64 11.41 7.45
C ASP A 270 27.54 10.48 7.99
N VAL A 271 27.92 9.32 8.54
CA VAL A 271 26.99 8.40 9.21
C VAL A 271 26.25 9.12 10.34
N LYS A 272 26.98 9.87 11.20
CA LYS A 272 26.36 10.66 12.28
C LYS A 272 25.38 11.68 11.74
N LYS A 273 25.76 12.43 10.71
CA LYS A 273 24.92 13.44 10.06
C LYS A 273 23.64 12.80 9.47
N ASN A 274 23.76 11.63 8.85
CA ASN A 274 22.62 10.92 8.27
C ASN A 274 21.69 10.37 9.36
N LEU A 275 22.24 9.81 10.45
CA LEU A 275 21.46 9.37 11.60
C LEU A 275 20.74 10.55 12.29
N GLU A 276 21.41 11.68 12.49
CA GLU A 276 20.80 12.90 13.05
C GLU A 276 19.68 13.44 12.16
N LYS A 277 19.88 13.44 10.84
CA LYS A 277 18.84 13.83 9.89
C LYS A 277 17.64 12.88 9.97
N ASN A 278 17.88 11.57 9.92
CA ASN A 278 16.81 10.57 9.97
C ASN A 278 16.06 10.62 11.32
N ALA A 279 16.76 10.83 12.43
CA ALA A 279 16.17 11.01 13.74
C ALA A 279 15.28 12.26 13.78
N LYS A 280 15.77 13.39 13.27
CA LYS A 280 15.00 14.64 13.17
C LYS A 280 13.74 14.47 12.31
N ASP A 281 13.87 13.87 11.13
CA ASP A 281 12.76 13.66 10.22
C ASP A 281 11.68 12.74 10.85
N ARG A 282 12.11 11.70 11.57
CA ARG A 282 11.23 10.81 12.32
C ARG A 282 10.52 11.51 13.47
N ASP A 283 11.25 12.29 14.26
CA ASP A 283 10.72 13.02 15.40
C ASP A 283 9.71 14.08 14.93
N GLU A 284 10.01 14.79 13.84
CA GLU A 284 9.10 15.75 13.23
C GLU A 284 7.82 15.07 12.70
N ALA A 285 7.96 13.93 12.03
CA ALA A 285 6.81 13.13 11.57
C ALA A 285 5.95 12.65 12.74
N GLN A 286 6.55 12.24 13.85
CA GLN A 286 5.84 11.83 15.06
C GLN A 286 5.08 13.02 15.67
N MET A 287 5.71 14.18 15.78
CA MET A 287 5.07 15.40 16.28
C MET A 287 3.93 15.87 15.38
N LYS A 288 4.09 15.80 14.06
CA LYS A 288 3.03 16.11 13.09
C LYS A 288 1.85 15.15 13.20
N ASN A 289 2.11 13.85 13.39
CA ASN A 289 1.06 12.86 13.62
C ASN A 289 0.28 13.15 14.92
N GLU A 290 0.96 13.46 16.03
CA GLU A 290 0.31 13.87 17.28
C GLU A 290 -0.54 15.14 17.09
N LEU A 291 -0.04 16.12 16.32
CA LEU A 291 -0.78 17.33 15.96
C LEU A 291 -2.10 17.00 15.26
N LEU A 292 -2.05 16.10 14.27
CA LEU A 292 -3.24 15.69 13.52
C LEU A 292 -4.22 14.91 14.38
N ASP A 293 -3.72 14.08 15.28
CA ASP A 293 -4.56 13.37 16.25
C ASP A 293 -5.31 14.35 17.13
N LYS A 294 -4.62 15.35 17.68
CA LYS A 294 -5.23 16.40 18.49
C LYS A 294 -6.19 17.29 17.69
N LEU A 295 -5.90 17.53 16.41
CA LEU A 295 -6.83 18.23 15.54
C LEU A 295 -8.17 17.49 15.42
N CYS A 296 -8.12 16.16 15.31
CA CYS A 296 -9.33 15.34 15.28
C CYS A 296 -10.07 15.30 16.63
N GLU A 297 -9.34 15.31 17.76
CA GLU A 297 -9.94 15.30 19.10
C GLU A 297 -10.72 16.59 19.39
N VAL A 298 -10.22 17.75 18.92
CA VAL A 298 -10.86 19.05 19.17
C VAL A 298 -11.91 19.44 18.13
N ASN A 299 -12.04 18.66 17.05
CA ASN A 299 -13.00 18.89 15.98
C ASN A 299 -13.79 17.59 15.69
N GLU A 300 -15.04 17.55 16.10
CA GLU A 300 -15.93 16.46 15.68
C GLU A 300 -16.33 16.64 14.22
N VAL A 301 -16.12 15.61 13.43
CA VAL A 301 -16.45 15.58 12.00
C VAL A 301 -17.38 14.40 11.73
N GLU A 302 -18.51 14.69 11.10
CA GLU A 302 -19.37 13.64 10.56
C GLU A 302 -18.75 13.09 9.27
N VAL A 303 -18.21 11.86 9.38
CA VAL A 303 -17.50 11.22 8.26
C VAL A 303 -18.50 10.41 7.43
N PRO A 304 -18.63 10.70 6.11
CA PRO A 304 -19.49 9.94 5.22
C PRO A 304 -19.07 8.46 5.15
N ALA A 305 -20.05 7.56 5.31
CA ALA A 305 -19.78 6.11 5.29
C ALA A 305 -19.11 5.64 4.00
N ALA A 306 -19.47 6.23 2.85
CA ALA A 306 -18.86 5.91 1.57
C ALA A 306 -17.36 6.23 1.54
N MET A 307 -16.94 7.37 2.12
CA MET A 307 -15.52 7.74 2.21
C MET A 307 -14.75 6.77 3.12
N VAL A 308 -15.40 6.27 4.18
CA VAL A 308 -14.80 5.26 5.08
C VAL A 308 -14.58 3.95 4.34
N GLU A 309 -15.57 3.48 3.58
CA GLU A 309 -15.44 2.24 2.81
C GLU A 309 -14.35 2.35 1.74
N GLU A 310 -14.28 3.48 1.02
CA GLU A 310 -13.21 3.73 0.06
C GLU A 310 -11.81 3.75 0.72
N GLU A 311 -11.70 4.34 1.90
CA GLU A 311 -10.44 4.37 2.64
C GLU A 311 -10.06 2.97 3.15
N ILE A 312 -11.04 2.15 3.58
CA ILE A 312 -10.81 0.73 3.92
C ILE A 312 -10.25 -0.02 2.71
N ASP A 313 -10.85 0.16 1.52
CA ASP A 313 -10.37 -0.47 0.29
C ASP A 313 -8.93 -0.06 -0.02
N ARG A 314 -8.59 1.21 0.18
CA ARG A 314 -7.21 1.72 0.02
C ARG A 314 -6.26 1.09 1.01
N MET A 315 -6.63 1.03 2.30
CA MET A 315 -5.82 0.41 3.35
C MET A 315 -5.58 -1.09 3.11
N VAL A 316 -6.59 -1.80 2.63
CA VAL A 316 -6.47 -3.22 2.26
C VAL A 316 -5.52 -3.41 1.08
N ASN A 317 -5.59 -2.51 0.08
CA ASN A 317 -4.67 -2.52 -1.05
C ASN A 317 -3.23 -2.18 -0.63
N GLU A 318 -3.03 -1.21 0.26
CA GLU A 318 -1.72 -0.88 0.85
C GLU A 318 -1.14 -2.09 1.58
N MET A 319 -1.95 -2.77 2.40
CA MET A 319 -1.55 -4.00 3.10
C MET A 319 -1.16 -5.11 2.11
N ASN A 320 -1.95 -5.32 1.06
CA ASN A 320 -1.65 -6.34 0.04
C ASN A 320 -0.33 -6.04 -0.69
N GLN A 321 -0.05 -4.79 -1.01
CA GLN A 321 1.22 -4.38 -1.60
C GLN A 321 2.39 -4.61 -0.64
N GLN A 322 2.23 -4.24 0.63
CA GLN A 322 3.27 -4.45 1.65
C GLN A 322 3.59 -5.93 1.86
N LEU A 323 2.56 -6.80 1.90
CA LEU A 323 2.73 -8.24 1.97
C LEU A 323 3.42 -8.80 0.73
N ALA A 324 3.08 -8.29 -0.46
CA ALA A 324 3.71 -8.71 -1.72
C ALA A 324 5.22 -8.43 -1.73
N TYR A 325 5.69 -7.32 -1.16
CA TYR A 325 7.14 -7.05 -0.99
C TYR A 325 7.83 -8.08 -0.07
N GLN A 326 7.08 -8.70 0.83
CA GLN A 326 7.58 -9.76 1.72
C GLN A 326 7.39 -11.17 1.12
N GLY A 327 6.91 -11.26 -0.13
CA GLY A 327 6.66 -12.54 -0.81
C GLY A 327 5.39 -13.27 -0.36
N LEU A 328 4.48 -12.57 0.35
CA LEU A 328 3.21 -13.10 0.83
C LEU A 328 2.04 -12.47 0.07
N SER A 329 0.97 -13.25 -0.17
CA SER A 329 -0.30 -12.67 -0.60
C SER A 329 -1.21 -12.38 0.61
N LEU A 330 -2.16 -11.46 0.42
CA LEU A 330 -3.17 -11.18 1.44
C LEU A 330 -3.97 -12.44 1.83
N ASP A 331 -4.28 -13.31 0.86
CA ASP A 331 -4.99 -14.56 1.11
C ASP A 331 -4.18 -15.53 1.98
N GLN A 332 -2.87 -15.66 1.74
CA GLN A 332 -1.99 -16.47 2.56
C GLN A 332 -1.86 -15.93 3.99
N TYR A 333 -1.75 -14.60 4.12
CA TYR A 333 -1.71 -13.94 5.42
C TYR A 333 -3.01 -14.17 6.22
N MET A 334 -4.17 -14.01 5.58
CA MET A 334 -5.47 -14.27 6.21
C MET A 334 -5.63 -15.75 6.63
N GLN A 335 -5.16 -16.69 5.81
CA GLN A 335 -5.18 -18.12 6.15
C GLN A 335 -4.30 -18.43 7.37
N LEU A 336 -3.11 -17.82 7.46
CA LEU A 336 -2.21 -17.98 8.61
C LEU A 336 -2.84 -17.49 9.92
N LEU A 337 -3.61 -16.40 9.87
CA LEU A 337 -4.26 -15.80 11.04
C LEU A 337 -5.67 -16.38 11.31
N GLY A 338 -6.20 -17.19 10.41
CA GLY A 338 -7.59 -17.69 10.51
C GLY A 338 -8.64 -16.57 10.38
N GLN A 339 -8.31 -15.49 9.65
CA GLN A 339 -9.16 -14.33 9.45
C GLN A 339 -9.82 -14.35 8.06
N THR A 340 -10.94 -13.65 7.93
CA THR A 340 -11.60 -13.38 6.65
C THR A 340 -11.30 -11.94 6.20
N ILE A 341 -11.54 -11.66 4.92
CA ILE A 341 -11.43 -10.28 4.40
C ILE A 341 -12.34 -9.30 5.16
N ASN A 342 -13.49 -9.75 5.62
CA ASN A 342 -14.41 -8.94 6.42
C ASN A 342 -13.82 -8.59 7.79
N ASP A 343 -13.10 -9.52 8.42
CA ASP A 343 -12.41 -9.25 9.70
C ASP A 343 -11.31 -8.20 9.53
N VAL A 344 -10.55 -8.28 8.44
CA VAL A 344 -9.52 -7.29 8.09
C VAL A 344 -10.16 -5.91 7.83
N ARG A 345 -11.25 -5.86 7.07
CA ARG A 345 -11.99 -4.62 6.78
C ARG A 345 -12.56 -3.99 8.05
N GLU A 346 -13.17 -4.79 8.92
CA GLU A 346 -13.74 -4.30 10.16
C GLU A 346 -12.66 -3.82 11.14
N GLY A 347 -11.53 -4.51 11.21
CA GLY A 347 -10.36 -4.06 11.97
C GLY A 347 -9.76 -2.74 11.48
N ALA A 348 -9.85 -2.45 10.19
CA ALA A 348 -9.37 -1.21 9.58
C ALA A 348 -10.35 -0.02 9.75
N ARG A 349 -11.64 -0.27 10.07
CA ARG A 349 -12.72 0.72 10.04
C ARG A 349 -12.46 1.97 10.88
N GLU A 350 -12.05 1.82 12.14
CA GLU A 350 -11.78 2.97 13.01
C GLU A 350 -10.57 3.79 12.54
N ALA A 351 -9.52 3.12 12.06
CA ALA A 351 -8.36 3.80 11.49
C ALA A 351 -8.72 4.54 10.18
N ALA A 352 -9.52 3.91 9.32
CA ALA A 352 -10.03 4.53 8.10
C ALA A 352 -10.87 5.77 8.41
N LYS A 353 -11.79 5.67 9.37
CA LYS A 353 -12.61 6.79 9.82
C LYS A 353 -11.75 7.97 10.31
N LYS A 354 -10.71 7.67 11.08
CA LYS A 354 -9.76 8.68 11.57
C LYS A 354 -8.98 9.32 10.42
N ARG A 355 -8.47 8.53 9.46
CA ARG A 355 -7.77 9.05 8.27
C ARG A 355 -8.67 9.97 7.43
N VAL A 356 -9.93 9.58 7.23
CA VAL A 356 -10.88 10.41 6.47
C VAL A 356 -11.19 11.70 7.23
N ALA A 357 -11.43 11.66 8.56
CA ALA A 357 -11.64 12.84 9.37
C ALA A 357 -10.46 13.81 9.29
N MET A 358 -9.22 13.31 9.39
CA MET A 358 -8.01 14.11 9.20
C MET A 358 -8.00 14.80 7.84
N ARG A 359 -8.27 14.05 6.77
CA ARG A 359 -8.30 14.60 5.40
C ARG A 359 -9.32 15.72 5.24
N ILE A 360 -10.52 15.55 5.81
CA ILE A 360 -11.57 16.58 5.80
C ILE A 360 -11.12 17.82 6.55
N LEU A 361 -10.54 17.67 7.75
CA LEU A 361 -10.07 18.79 8.58
C LEU A 361 -8.89 19.53 7.94
N ILE A 362 -7.91 18.82 7.40
CA ILE A 362 -6.77 19.45 6.71
C ILE A 362 -7.27 20.28 5.53
N ARG A 363 -8.19 19.74 4.74
CA ARG A 363 -8.78 20.47 3.62
C ARG A 363 -9.56 21.70 4.06
N ALA A 364 -10.26 21.63 5.20
CA ALA A 364 -10.93 22.78 5.77
C ALA A 364 -9.91 23.87 6.23
N VAL A 365 -8.73 23.47 6.74
CA VAL A 365 -7.63 24.41 7.03
C VAL A 365 -7.08 25.03 5.75
N VAL A 366 -6.84 24.24 4.69
CA VAL A 366 -6.41 24.73 3.37
C VAL A 366 -7.36 25.81 2.86
N ALA A 367 -8.66 25.55 2.89
CA ALA A 367 -9.67 26.49 2.43
C ALA A 367 -9.73 27.76 3.31
N LYS A 368 -9.65 27.61 4.62
CA LYS A 368 -9.77 28.69 5.59
C LYS A 368 -8.57 29.65 5.56
N GLU A 369 -7.35 29.10 5.38
CA GLU A 369 -6.11 29.90 5.30
C GLU A 369 -5.76 30.31 3.84
N GLY A 370 -6.52 29.85 2.85
CA GLY A 370 -6.26 30.14 1.44
C GLY A 370 -4.92 29.58 0.96
N ILE A 371 -4.56 28.35 1.41
CA ILE A 371 -3.28 27.73 1.07
C ILE A 371 -3.34 27.24 -0.36
N GLU A 372 -2.48 27.78 -1.20
CA GLU A 372 -2.33 27.37 -2.60
C GLU A 372 -0.94 26.78 -2.84
N ALA A 373 -0.87 25.85 -3.79
CA ALA A 373 0.39 25.37 -4.32
C ALA A 373 0.80 26.26 -5.50
N THR A 374 1.92 26.94 -5.38
CA THR A 374 2.47 27.75 -6.47
C THR A 374 3.14 26.85 -7.52
N GLU A 375 3.25 27.34 -8.76
CA GLU A 375 3.95 26.59 -9.83
C GLU A 375 5.40 26.26 -9.44
N ALA A 376 6.09 27.17 -8.74
CA ALA A 376 7.46 26.95 -8.30
C ALA A 376 7.58 25.82 -7.27
N GLU A 377 6.65 25.76 -6.30
CA GLU A 377 6.60 24.68 -5.31
C GLU A 377 6.28 23.33 -5.94
N LEU A 378 5.37 23.33 -6.92
CA LEU A 378 5.06 22.11 -7.69
C LEU A 378 6.28 21.63 -8.50
N GLU A 379 7.01 22.55 -9.13
CA GLU A 379 8.23 22.19 -9.85
C GLU A 379 9.32 21.66 -8.92
N GLU A 380 9.51 22.27 -7.75
CA GLU A 380 10.48 21.78 -6.76
C GLU A 380 10.15 20.36 -6.28
N GLU A 381 8.89 20.08 -5.97
CA GLU A 381 8.47 18.75 -5.54
C GLU A 381 8.54 17.73 -6.68
N LEU A 382 8.18 18.12 -7.90
CA LEU A 382 8.35 17.27 -9.08
C LEU A 382 9.83 16.99 -9.38
N GLN A 383 10.73 17.96 -9.10
CA GLN A 383 12.17 17.77 -9.21
C GLN A 383 12.67 16.71 -8.22
N LYS A 384 12.28 16.82 -6.95
CA LYS A 384 12.62 15.82 -5.91
C LYS A 384 12.14 14.43 -6.29
N PHE A 385 10.92 14.34 -6.80
CA PHE A 385 10.35 13.08 -7.28
C PHE A 385 11.13 12.52 -8.48
N ALA A 386 11.46 13.38 -9.45
CA ALA A 386 12.23 12.99 -10.63
C ALA A 386 13.63 12.48 -10.27
N GLU A 387 14.33 13.16 -9.35
CA GLU A 387 15.63 12.76 -8.83
C GLU A 387 15.59 11.40 -8.14
N GLN A 388 14.58 11.14 -7.33
CA GLN A 388 14.39 9.85 -6.63
C GLN A 388 14.28 8.67 -7.61
N TYR A 389 13.68 8.89 -8.77
CA TYR A 389 13.49 7.85 -9.79
C TYR A 389 14.47 7.93 -10.97
N GLY A 390 15.44 8.83 -10.91
CA GLY A 390 16.45 9.01 -11.97
C GLY A 390 15.84 9.45 -13.31
N GLN A 391 14.74 10.21 -13.28
CA GLN A 391 14.00 10.68 -14.45
C GLN A 391 14.10 12.20 -14.60
N SER A 392 13.79 12.73 -15.78
CA SER A 392 13.63 14.17 -15.97
C SER A 392 12.20 14.62 -15.59
N ILE A 393 12.06 15.88 -15.15
CA ILE A 393 10.75 16.48 -14.84
C ILE A 393 9.77 16.32 -16.00
N ASP A 394 10.21 16.54 -17.24
CA ASP A 394 9.37 16.45 -18.43
C ASP A 394 8.84 15.03 -18.66
N GLN A 395 9.65 14.01 -18.37
CA GLN A 395 9.21 12.62 -18.41
C GLN A 395 8.17 12.34 -17.33
N VAL A 396 8.42 12.80 -16.10
CA VAL A 396 7.48 12.66 -14.98
C VAL A 396 6.14 13.34 -15.31
N LYS A 397 6.15 14.60 -15.73
CA LYS A 397 4.93 15.32 -16.12
C LYS A 397 4.15 14.61 -17.23
N LYS A 398 4.86 14.06 -18.23
CA LYS A 398 4.25 13.34 -19.34
C LYS A 398 3.60 12.01 -18.92
N VAL A 399 4.25 11.28 -18.01
CA VAL A 399 3.74 10.00 -17.49
C VAL A 399 2.57 10.22 -16.54
N MET A 400 2.64 11.23 -15.69
CA MET A 400 1.58 11.54 -14.73
C MET A 400 0.28 12.03 -15.44
N GLY A 401 0.38 12.87 -16.46
CA GLY A 401 -0.77 13.48 -17.10
C GLY A 401 -1.42 14.58 -16.23
N GLU A 402 -2.38 15.33 -16.80
CA GLU A 402 -2.99 16.49 -16.13
C GLU A 402 -3.77 16.13 -14.87
N GLU A 403 -4.44 15.00 -14.87
CA GLU A 403 -5.25 14.57 -13.73
C GLU A 403 -4.39 14.24 -12.51
N ASN A 404 -3.33 13.46 -12.69
CA ASN A 404 -2.40 13.13 -11.60
C ASN A 404 -1.61 14.36 -11.11
N LEU A 405 -1.32 15.31 -11.99
CA LEU A 405 -0.70 16.58 -11.58
C LEU A 405 -1.64 17.41 -10.66
N ARG A 406 -2.96 17.34 -10.86
CA ARG A 406 -3.92 17.96 -9.93
C ARG A 406 -3.90 17.29 -8.56
N PHE A 407 -3.91 15.96 -8.51
CA PHE A 407 -3.77 15.23 -7.25
C PHE A 407 -2.45 15.56 -6.53
N PHE A 408 -1.37 15.67 -7.28
CA PHE A 408 -0.07 16.06 -6.75
C PHE A 408 -0.09 17.50 -6.18
N ALA A 409 -0.79 18.42 -6.82
CA ALA A 409 -0.98 19.77 -6.29
C ALA A 409 -1.77 19.78 -4.97
N GLU A 410 -2.82 18.95 -4.85
CA GLU A 410 -3.57 18.82 -3.59
C GLU A 410 -2.71 18.20 -2.48
N ASP A 411 -1.81 17.29 -2.79
CA ASP A 411 -0.87 16.73 -1.83
C ASP A 411 0.12 17.80 -1.31
N VAL A 412 0.62 18.67 -2.21
CA VAL A 412 1.46 19.81 -1.81
C VAL A 412 0.70 20.77 -0.89
N LYS A 413 -0.57 21.10 -1.19
CA LYS A 413 -1.41 21.94 -0.31
C LYS A 413 -1.62 21.28 1.05
N THR A 414 -1.85 19.99 1.07
CA THR A 414 -2.03 19.19 2.30
C THR A 414 -0.77 19.27 3.18
N ARG A 415 0.41 19.05 2.62
CA ARG A 415 1.69 19.18 3.35
C ARG A 415 1.89 20.59 3.88
N LYS A 416 1.68 21.60 3.06
CA LYS A 416 1.77 23.01 3.49
C LYS A 416 0.80 23.33 4.63
N ALA A 417 -0.40 22.78 4.64
CA ALA A 417 -1.35 22.99 5.72
C ALA A 417 -0.89 22.32 7.02
N ILE A 418 -0.32 21.12 6.93
CA ILE A 418 0.25 20.43 8.10
C ILE A 418 1.45 21.23 8.66
N ASP A 419 2.35 21.66 7.78
CA ASP A 419 3.51 22.48 8.16
C ASP A 419 3.06 23.80 8.80
N PHE A 420 2.09 24.47 8.20
CA PHE A 420 1.49 25.69 8.75
C PHE A 420 0.90 25.47 10.15
N MET A 421 0.16 24.38 10.36
CA MET A 421 -0.38 24.06 11.68
C MET A 421 0.71 23.72 12.68
N PHE A 422 1.76 23.00 12.24
CA PHE A 422 2.89 22.62 13.07
C PHE A 422 3.73 23.84 13.50
N ASP A 423 3.99 24.77 12.59
CA ASP A 423 4.69 26.03 12.89
C ASP A 423 3.93 26.91 13.88
N ASN A 424 2.60 26.79 13.91
CA ASN A 424 1.73 27.47 14.86
C ASN A 424 1.36 26.61 16.07
N ALA A 425 1.95 25.42 16.24
CA ALA A 425 1.73 24.56 17.38
C ALA A 425 2.54 25.01 18.61
N LYS A 426 2.07 24.64 19.78
CA LYS A 426 2.77 24.86 21.03
C LYS A 426 3.49 23.59 21.44
N LEU A 427 4.81 23.56 21.26
CA LEU A 427 5.62 22.43 21.70
C LEU A 427 5.73 22.44 23.24
N VAL A 428 5.33 21.34 23.86
CA VAL A 428 5.41 21.12 25.31
C VAL A 428 6.36 19.97 25.62
N GLU A 429 7.16 20.12 26.65
CA GLU A 429 8.04 19.01 27.08
C GLU A 429 7.18 17.85 27.61
N LYS A 430 7.63 16.61 27.32
CA LYS A 430 6.99 15.40 27.83
C LYS A 430 6.98 15.47 29.36
N LYS A 431 5.80 15.51 29.99
CA LYS A 431 5.68 15.31 31.42
C LYS A 431 6.14 13.87 31.70
N GLU A 432 7.22 13.72 32.47
CA GLU A 432 7.54 12.42 33.06
C GLU A 432 6.33 12.04 33.94
N GLU A 433 5.53 11.08 33.46
CA GLU A 433 4.63 10.36 34.35
C GLU A 433 5.54 9.57 35.29
N ALA A 434 5.63 10.01 36.54
CA ALA A 434 6.22 9.23 37.60
C ALA A 434 5.50 7.88 37.62
N GLU A 435 6.19 6.81 37.23
CA GLU A 435 5.75 5.45 37.48
C GLU A 435 5.52 5.31 39.00
N GLU A 436 4.26 5.44 39.43
CA GLU A 436 3.84 4.92 40.72
C GLU A 436 3.93 3.40 40.66
N SER A 437 5.12 2.91 41.02
CA SER A 437 5.31 1.51 41.39
C SER A 437 4.40 1.18 42.60
N LYS A 438 3.37 0.42 42.33
CA LYS A 438 2.67 -0.38 43.36
C LYS A 438 2.69 -1.84 43.00
#